data_78dd628c8fb5d4ffd29c991c47994314
#
_entry.id   78dd628c8fb5d4ffd29c991c47994314
#
_cell.length_a   1.000
_cell.length_b   1.000
_cell.length_c   1.000
_cell.angle_alpha   90.00
_cell.angle_beta   90.00
_cell.angle_gamma   90.00
#
_symmetry.space_group_name_H-M   'P 1'
#
loop_
_entity.id
_entity.type
_entity.pdbx_description
1 polymer ?
#
loop_
_entity_poly.entity_id
_entity_poly.type
_entity_poly.pdbx_seq_one_letter_code
_entity_poly.pdbx_strand_id
1 'polypeptide(L)'
;MSQNKKLLLDLGPLIVFLAVYLKFDLIYASAALVVATLIALAVGYWLTKKISYMQLVTAALVVVFGGLTFYFKDPFYLKIKVSIINVLFGSALLIGLWFKKLFLKTMLGEALNLPDGAWHTLTLRWAFFFFGLAILNILIWVYSEPLWVNFKVFGILGLTAFFAVANAPYMAKHMIDEQPEK
;
A
#
# COMPACT_ATOMS: atom_id res chain seq x y z
N MET A 1 -2.15 -27.81 -4.74
CA MET A 1 -0.94 -27.61 -3.93
C MET A 1 -1.30 -27.90 -2.46
N SER A 2 -0.47 -28.64 -1.71
CA SER A 2 -0.76 -28.87 -0.29
C SER A 2 -0.69 -27.55 0.49
N GLN A 3 -1.50 -27.41 1.54
CA GLN A 3 -1.58 -26.21 2.38
C GLN A 3 -0.21 -25.79 2.92
N ASN A 4 0.64 -26.77 3.28
CA ASN A 4 2.00 -26.54 3.76
C ASN A 4 2.92 -25.90 2.72
N LYS A 5 2.81 -26.28 1.43
CA LYS A 5 3.60 -25.68 0.35
C LYS A 5 3.18 -24.25 0.09
N LYS A 6 1.89 -23.92 0.20
CA LYS A 6 1.38 -22.55 0.08
C LYS A 6 1.92 -21.69 1.23
N LEU A 7 1.83 -22.18 2.46
CA LEU A 7 2.32 -21.49 3.64
C LEU A 7 3.84 -21.21 3.55
N LEU A 8 4.60 -22.15 3.03
CA LEU A 8 6.06 -22.00 2.86
C LEU A 8 6.40 -20.93 1.80
N LEU A 9 5.63 -20.83 0.72
CA LEU A 9 5.81 -19.79 -0.29
C LEU A 9 5.40 -18.41 0.22
N ASP A 10 4.36 -18.33 1.05
CA ASP A 10 3.85 -17.06 1.57
C ASP A 10 4.75 -16.55 2.73
N LEU A 11 5.27 -17.42 3.60
CA LEU A 11 6.12 -17.05 4.74
C LEU A 11 7.63 -17.11 4.45
N GLY A 12 8.05 -17.84 3.40
CA GLY A 12 9.46 -18.02 3.06
C GLY A 12 10.21 -16.69 2.91
N PRO A 13 9.69 -15.71 2.16
CA PRO A 13 10.33 -14.40 2.05
C PRO A 13 10.54 -13.70 3.38
N LEU A 14 9.58 -13.82 4.30
CA LEU A 14 9.66 -13.22 5.64
C LEU A 14 10.73 -13.89 6.50
N ILE A 15 10.86 -15.22 6.40
CA ILE A 15 11.92 -15.98 7.11
C ILE A 15 13.29 -15.58 6.61
N VAL A 16 13.46 -15.43 5.29
CA VAL A 16 14.71 -14.95 4.67
C VAL A 16 15.03 -13.54 5.14
N PHE A 17 14.04 -12.64 5.12
CA PHE A 17 14.20 -11.29 5.66
C PHE A 17 14.71 -11.30 7.10
N LEU A 18 14.06 -12.07 7.97
CA LEU A 18 14.42 -12.14 9.38
C LEU A 18 15.83 -12.72 9.61
N ALA A 19 16.19 -13.76 8.87
CA ALA A 19 17.52 -14.38 8.95
C ALA A 19 18.64 -13.41 8.51
N VAL A 20 18.40 -12.62 7.47
CA VAL A 20 19.34 -11.60 7.01
C VAL A 20 19.38 -10.42 7.97
N TYR A 21 18.22 -9.99 8.48
CA TYR A 21 18.13 -8.89 9.44
C TYR A 21 18.88 -9.16 10.75
N LEU A 22 18.86 -10.41 11.23
CA LEU A 22 19.60 -10.82 12.44
C LEU A 22 21.13 -10.82 12.27
N LYS A 23 21.64 -10.87 11.04
CA LYS A 23 23.09 -10.90 10.76
C LYS A 23 23.62 -9.63 10.11
N PHE A 24 22.76 -8.86 9.46
CA PHE A 24 23.10 -7.69 8.67
C PHE A 24 22.11 -6.56 8.96
N ASP A 25 22.29 -5.42 8.29
CA ASP A 25 21.44 -4.26 8.44
C ASP A 25 20.08 -4.43 7.71
N LEU A 26 19.11 -3.59 8.09
CA LEU A 26 17.78 -3.49 7.48
C LEU A 26 17.82 -3.34 5.95
N ILE A 27 18.85 -2.68 5.42
CA ILE A 27 19.02 -2.47 3.96
C ILE A 27 19.22 -3.79 3.24
N TYR A 28 20.16 -4.64 3.74
CA TYR A 28 20.41 -5.96 3.15
C TYR A 28 19.22 -6.91 3.34
N ALA A 29 18.56 -6.83 4.50
CA ALA A 29 17.35 -7.60 4.75
C ALA A 29 16.23 -7.23 3.79
N SER A 30 16.04 -5.94 3.49
CA SER A 30 15.04 -5.48 2.53
C SER A 30 15.33 -5.96 1.11
N ALA A 31 16.60 -5.95 0.68
CA ALA A 31 16.99 -6.51 -0.61
C ALA A 31 16.74 -8.02 -0.67
N ALA A 32 17.10 -8.76 0.39
CA ALA A 32 16.84 -10.18 0.49
C ALA A 32 15.34 -10.51 0.45
N LEU A 33 14.50 -9.69 1.09
CA LEU A 33 13.04 -9.82 1.03
C LEU A 33 12.52 -9.69 -0.41
N VAL A 34 12.98 -8.69 -1.14
CA VAL A 34 12.59 -8.49 -2.55
C VAL A 34 12.94 -9.71 -3.39
N VAL A 35 14.20 -10.15 -3.31
CA VAL A 35 14.67 -11.32 -4.07
C VAL A 35 13.88 -12.57 -3.70
N ALA A 36 13.70 -12.85 -2.40
CA ALA A 36 12.96 -14.00 -1.93
C ALA A 36 11.48 -13.96 -2.36
N THR A 37 10.85 -12.77 -2.38
CA THR A 37 9.47 -12.60 -2.83
C THR A 37 9.34 -12.90 -4.33
N LEU A 38 10.28 -12.43 -5.16
CA LEU A 38 10.28 -12.71 -6.60
C LEU A 38 10.49 -14.21 -6.88
N ILE A 39 11.38 -14.84 -6.12
CA ILE A 39 11.60 -16.30 -6.22
C ILE A 39 10.33 -17.06 -5.80
N ALA A 40 9.72 -16.70 -4.68
CA ALA A 40 8.48 -17.32 -4.21
C ALA A 40 7.34 -17.18 -5.23
N LEU A 41 7.20 -16.00 -5.86
CA LEU A 41 6.22 -15.76 -6.92
C LEU A 41 6.50 -16.63 -8.16
N ALA A 42 7.76 -16.70 -8.60
CA ALA A 42 8.17 -17.52 -9.75
C ALA A 42 7.93 -19.01 -9.50
N VAL A 43 8.33 -19.52 -8.34
CA VAL A 43 8.10 -20.91 -7.92
C VAL A 43 6.60 -21.21 -7.79
N GLY A 44 5.84 -20.31 -7.19
CA GLY A 44 4.38 -20.41 -7.08
C GLY A 44 3.71 -20.53 -8.45
N TYR A 45 4.11 -19.68 -9.39
CA TYR A 45 3.63 -19.74 -10.78
C TYR A 45 4.01 -21.05 -11.47
N TRP A 46 5.26 -21.49 -11.31
CA TRP A 46 5.73 -22.73 -11.92
C TRP A 46 4.95 -23.96 -11.45
N LEU A 47 4.61 -23.98 -10.14
CA LEU A 47 3.88 -25.10 -9.52
C LEU A 47 2.37 -25.09 -9.81
N THR A 48 1.76 -23.89 -9.91
CA THR A 48 0.28 -23.77 -10.00
C THR A 48 -0.20 -23.32 -11.37
N LYS A 49 0.69 -22.79 -12.21
CA LYS A 49 0.38 -22.10 -13.48
C LYS A 49 -0.66 -20.97 -13.34
N LYS A 50 -0.91 -20.54 -12.12
CA LYS A 50 -1.84 -19.45 -11.79
C LYS A 50 -1.17 -18.53 -10.77
N ILE A 51 -1.28 -17.23 -10.95
CA ILE A 51 -0.87 -16.23 -9.96
C ILE A 51 -2.15 -15.63 -9.37
N SER A 52 -2.25 -15.64 -8.05
CA SER A 52 -3.30 -14.91 -7.37
C SER A 52 -3.04 -13.41 -7.52
N TYR A 53 -4.10 -12.67 -7.81
CA TYR A 53 -4.03 -11.21 -7.89
C TYR A 53 -3.43 -10.60 -6.60
N MET A 54 -3.79 -11.14 -5.44
CA MET A 54 -3.26 -10.70 -4.16
C MET A 54 -1.75 -10.93 -4.03
N GLN A 55 -1.23 -12.06 -4.52
CA GLN A 55 0.21 -12.33 -4.56
C GLN A 55 0.96 -11.35 -5.47
N LEU A 56 0.37 -10.97 -6.60
CA LEU A 56 0.96 -9.98 -7.50
C LEU A 56 1.03 -8.60 -6.84
N VAL A 57 -0.04 -8.17 -6.18
CA VAL A 57 -0.10 -6.90 -5.44
C VAL A 57 0.93 -6.89 -4.31
N THR A 58 0.97 -7.95 -3.52
CA THR A 58 1.95 -8.07 -2.42
C THR A 58 3.38 -8.03 -2.95
N ALA A 59 3.69 -8.79 -4.00
CA ALA A 59 5.01 -8.78 -4.61
C ALA A 59 5.38 -7.41 -5.18
N ALA A 60 4.46 -6.73 -5.85
CA ALA A 60 4.68 -5.37 -6.36
C ALA A 60 4.99 -4.39 -5.22
N LEU A 61 4.22 -4.43 -4.12
CA LEU A 61 4.46 -3.60 -2.94
C LEU A 61 5.84 -3.91 -2.33
N VAL A 62 6.19 -5.18 -2.14
CA VAL A 62 7.49 -5.57 -1.57
C VAL A 62 8.65 -5.12 -2.46
N VAL A 63 8.55 -5.29 -3.79
CA VAL A 63 9.58 -4.85 -4.74
C VAL A 63 9.74 -3.33 -4.70
N VAL A 64 8.64 -2.59 -4.69
CA VAL A 64 8.67 -1.13 -4.63
C VAL A 64 9.25 -0.65 -3.31
N PHE A 65 8.72 -1.09 -2.17
CA PHE A 65 9.15 -0.62 -0.85
C PHE A 65 10.55 -1.11 -0.48
N GLY A 66 10.87 -2.38 -0.78
CA GLY A 66 12.19 -2.95 -0.54
C GLY A 66 13.24 -2.35 -1.47
N GLY A 67 12.92 -2.15 -2.74
CA GLY A 67 13.79 -1.48 -3.70
C GLY A 67 14.08 -0.03 -3.31
N LEU A 68 13.06 0.72 -2.90
CA LEU A 68 13.22 2.08 -2.37
C LEU A 68 14.12 2.10 -1.12
N THR A 69 13.98 1.14 -0.22
CA THR A 69 14.80 1.05 1.00
C THR A 69 16.27 0.77 0.66
N PHE A 70 16.52 -0.09 -0.33
CA PHE A 70 17.87 -0.43 -0.76
C PHE A 70 18.57 0.71 -1.54
N TYR A 71 17.82 1.37 -2.41
CA TYR A 71 18.37 2.41 -3.30
C TYR A 71 18.66 3.73 -2.57
N PHE A 72 17.85 4.07 -1.57
CA PHE A 72 17.89 5.37 -0.92
C PHE A 72 18.65 5.35 0.42
N LYS A 73 19.99 5.41 0.36
CA LYS A 73 20.87 5.49 1.53
C LYS A 73 21.11 6.92 2.01
N ASP A 74 20.75 7.94 1.21
CA ASP A 74 21.03 9.36 1.48
C ASP A 74 19.84 10.03 2.21
N PRO A 75 20.07 10.92 3.20
CA PRO A 75 19.02 11.70 3.89
C PRO A 75 18.08 12.48 2.95
N PHE A 76 18.58 12.95 1.81
CA PHE A 76 17.78 13.58 0.76
C PHE A 76 16.64 12.67 0.29
N TYR A 77 16.94 11.40 0.09
CA TYR A 77 15.98 10.43 -0.38
C TYR A 77 14.93 10.02 0.66
N LEU A 78 15.26 10.16 1.97
CA LEU A 78 14.26 9.95 3.03
C LEU A 78 13.11 10.96 2.93
N LYS A 79 13.39 12.17 2.45
CA LYS A 79 12.41 13.25 2.32
C LYS A 79 11.49 13.01 1.11
N ILE A 80 12.05 12.59 -0.02
CA ILE A 80 11.29 12.31 -1.24
C ILE A 80 10.53 10.97 -1.18
N LYS A 81 11.01 10.02 -0.36
CA LYS A 81 10.39 8.70 -0.19
C LYS A 81 8.92 8.79 0.18
N VAL A 82 8.55 9.73 1.05
CA VAL A 82 7.16 9.96 1.46
C VAL A 82 6.29 10.35 0.26
N SER A 83 6.77 11.24 -0.60
CA SER A 83 6.06 11.64 -1.83
C SER A 83 5.94 10.49 -2.82
N ILE A 84 7.02 9.73 -3.03
CA ILE A 84 7.00 8.57 -3.93
C ILE A 84 5.96 7.54 -3.47
N ILE A 85 5.93 7.23 -2.18
CA ILE A 85 4.96 6.28 -1.60
C ILE A 85 3.52 6.77 -1.84
N ASN A 86 3.24 8.04 -1.59
CA ASN A 86 1.91 8.60 -1.82
C ASN A 86 1.52 8.59 -3.31
N VAL A 87 2.45 8.93 -4.22
CA VAL A 87 2.22 8.81 -5.67
C VAL A 87 1.93 7.37 -6.07
N LEU A 88 2.66 6.40 -5.52
CA LEU A 88 2.43 4.98 -5.79
C LEU A 88 1.05 4.52 -5.31
N PHE A 89 0.62 4.92 -4.10
CA PHE A 89 -0.72 4.60 -3.62
C PHE A 89 -1.81 5.24 -4.48
N GLY A 90 -1.69 6.54 -4.78
CA GLY A 90 -2.63 7.23 -5.66
C GLY A 90 -2.71 6.57 -7.03
N SER A 91 -1.56 6.26 -7.63
CA SER A 91 -1.47 5.58 -8.93
C SER A 91 -2.05 4.18 -8.90
N ALA A 92 -1.78 3.39 -7.86
CA ALA A 92 -2.32 2.05 -7.70
C ALA A 92 -3.86 2.08 -7.63
N LEU A 93 -4.44 3.04 -6.91
CA LEU A 93 -5.90 3.23 -6.86
C LEU A 93 -6.48 3.58 -8.22
N LEU A 94 -5.86 4.50 -8.98
CA LEU A 94 -6.32 4.86 -10.33
C LEU A 94 -6.17 3.72 -11.33
N ILE A 95 -5.05 3.01 -11.29
CA ILE A 95 -4.83 1.81 -12.11
C ILE A 95 -5.87 0.75 -11.77
N GLY A 96 -6.17 0.54 -10.48
CA GLY A 96 -7.25 -0.35 -10.06
C GLY A 96 -8.59 0.02 -10.67
N LEU A 97 -8.95 1.30 -10.66
CA LEU A 97 -10.17 1.79 -11.30
C LEU A 97 -10.19 1.54 -12.82
N TRP A 98 -9.06 1.76 -13.49
CA TRP A 98 -8.95 1.47 -14.92
C TRP A 98 -9.25 -0.01 -15.24
N PHE A 99 -8.73 -0.92 -14.41
CA PHE A 99 -9.02 -2.35 -14.54
C PHE A 99 -10.36 -2.77 -13.92
N LYS A 100 -11.23 -1.81 -13.58
CA LYS A 100 -12.53 -2.05 -12.91
C LYS A 100 -12.39 -2.84 -11.60
N LYS A 101 -11.26 -2.67 -10.89
CA LYS A 101 -10.98 -3.29 -9.60
C LYS A 101 -11.00 -2.24 -8.51
N LEU A 102 -11.94 -2.40 -7.58
CA LEU A 102 -12.14 -1.49 -6.47
C LEU A 102 -11.32 -1.95 -5.26
N PHE A 103 -10.05 -1.54 -5.19
CA PHE A 103 -9.16 -1.95 -4.09
C PHE A 103 -9.69 -1.57 -2.72
N LEU A 104 -10.24 -0.37 -2.57
CA LEU A 104 -10.84 0.05 -1.30
C LEU A 104 -12.02 -0.84 -0.91
N LYS A 105 -12.84 -1.27 -1.86
CA LYS A 105 -13.92 -2.23 -1.60
C LYS A 105 -13.38 -3.57 -1.12
N THR A 106 -12.26 -4.03 -1.71
CA THR A 106 -11.63 -5.29 -1.28
C THR A 106 -11.09 -5.22 0.15
N MET A 107 -10.65 -4.05 0.60
CA MET A 107 -10.10 -3.85 1.94
C MET A 107 -11.16 -3.52 3.00
N LEU A 108 -12.17 -2.75 2.65
CA LEU A 108 -13.14 -2.17 3.58
C LEU A 108 -14.57 -2.68 3.36
N GLY A 109 -14.80 -3.50 2.33
CA GLY A 109 -16.13 -3.98 1.96
C GLY A 109 -16.79 -4.88 3.00
N GLU A 110 -16.02 -5.51 3.89
CA GLU A 110 -16.57 -6.26 5.03
C GLU A 110 -17.14 -5.33 6.12
N ALA A 111 -16.59 -4.12 6.23
CA ALA A 111 -17.01 -3.13 7.24
C ALA A 111 -18.03 -2.11 6.69
N LEU A 112 -18.09 -1.93 5.38
CA LEU A 112 -18.89 -0.89 4.73
C LEU A 112 -19.64 -1.46 3.53
N ASN A 113 -20.96 -1.51 3.61
CA ASN A 113 -21.81 -1.95 2.51
C ASN A 113 -22.22 -0.75 1.63
N LEU A 114 -21.42 -0.48 0.58
CA LEU A 114 -21.63 0.62 -0.36
C LEU A 114 -21.82 0.10 -1.77
N PRO A 115 -22.63 0.78 -2.62
CA PRO A 115 -22.74 0.45 -4.04
C PRO A 115 -21.44 0.74 -4.80
N ASP A 116 -21.21 0.05 -5.91
CA ASP A 116 -19.96 0.18 -6.69
C ASP A 116 -19.67 1.61 -7.15
N GLY A 117 -20.69 2.40 -7.46
CA GLY A 117 -20.54 3.81 -7.81
C GLY A 117 -20.01 4.67 -6.66
N ALA A 118 -20.41 4.37 -5.42
CA ALA A 118 -19.89 5.06 -4.25
C ALA A 118 -18.44 4.63 -3.97
N TRP A 119 -18.11 3.36 -4.13
CA TRP A 119 -16.73 2.87 -4.04
C TRP A 119 -15.82 3.51 -5.08
N HIS A 120 -16.30 3.66 -6.32
CA HIS A 120 -15.55 4.34 -7.38
C HIS A 120 -15.22 5.78 -7.00
N THR A 121 -16.22 6.53 -6.54
CA THR A 121 -16.04 7.93 -6.12
C THR A 121 -15.10 8.04 -4.92
N LEU A 122 -15.25 7.17 -3.93
CA LEU A 122 -14.40 7.13 -2.75
C LEU A 122 -12.94 6.82 -3.13
N THR A 123 -12.73 5.85 -4.04
CA THR A 123 -11.41 5.50 -4.55
C THR A 123 -10.74 6.67 -5.28
N LEU A 124 -11.49 7.43 -6.11
CA LEU A 124 -10.98 8.64 -6.75
C LEU A 124 -10.57 9.70 -5.72
N ARG A 125 -11.42 9.96 -4.72
CA ARG A 125 -11.09 10.93 -3.65
C ARG A 125 -9.81 10.56 -2.92
N TRP A 126 -9.63 9.29 -2.55
CA TRP A 126 -8.42 8.81 -1.90
C TRP A 126 -7.19 8.90 -2.82
N ALA A 127 -7.32 8.59 -4.10
CA ALA A 127 -6.22 8.72 -5.05
C ALA A 127 -5.74 10.17 -5.14
N PHE A 128 -6.65 11.13 -5.31
CA PHE A 128 -6.30 12.55 -5.35
C PHE A 128 -5.77 13.06 -4.01
N PHE A 129 -6.27 12.57 -2.90
CA PHE A 129 -5.74 12.89 -1.58
C PHE A 129 -4.26 12.45 -1.45
N PHE A 130 -3.90 11.25 -1.89
CA PHE A 130 -2.51 10.80 -1.88
C PHE A 130 -1.61 11.66 -2.78
N PHE A 131 -2.06 12.04 -3.97
CA PHE A 131 -1.30 12.99 -4.81
C PHE A 131 -1.15 14.35 -4.13
N GLY A 132 -2.20 14.84 -3.48
CA GLY A 132 -2.15 16.07 -2.69
C GLY A 132 -1.12 16.00 -1.55
N LEU A 133 -1.09 14.89 -0.80
CA LEU A 133 -0.07 14.64 0.23
C LEU A 133 1.35 14.59 -0.34
N ALA A 134 1.54 13.98 -1.52
CA ALA A 134 2.84 13.93 -2.18
C ALA A 134 3.36 15.33 -2.54
N ILE A 135 2.50 16.17 -3.12
CA ILE A 135 2.82 17.54 -3.46
C ILE A 135 3.09 18.36 -2.19
N LEU A 136 2.22 18.25 -1.18
CA LEU A 136 2.34 18.98 0.07
C LEU A 136 3.63 18.63 0.81
N ASN A 137 4.02 17.36 0.82
CA ASN A 137 5.29 16.92 1.40
C ASN A 137 6.50 17.61 0.74
N ILE A 138 6.51 17.74 -0.59
CA ILE A 138 7.59 18.42 -1.31
C ILE A 138 7.60 19.90 -0.99
N LEU A 139 6.45 20.56 -1.02
CA LEU A 139 6.33 21.99 -0.76
C LEU A 139 6.80 22.35 0.65
N ILE A 140 6.37 21.59 1.66
CA ILE A 140 6.77 21.83 3.06
C ILE A 140 8.27 21.59 3.24
N TRP A 141 8.80 20.54 2.63
CA TRP A 141 10.24 20.25 2.70
C TRP A 141 11.09 21.37 2.09
N VAL A 142 10.70 21.87 0.89
CA VAL A 142 11.42 22.97 0.23
C VAL A 142 11.34 24.26 1.04
N TYR A 143 10.22 24.49 1.74
CA TYR A 143 10.01 25.69 2.54
C TYR A 143 10.77 25.67 3.87
N SER A 144 10.71 24.55 4.64
CA SER A 144 11.33 24.48 5.97
C SER A 144 11.52 23.03 6.43
N GLU A 145 12.76 22.67 6.79
CA GLU A 145 13.08 21.34 7.31
C GLU A 145 12.41 21.04 8.67
N PRO A 146 12.38 21.94 9.67
CA PRO A 146 11.68 21.70 10.93
C PRO A 146 10.17 21.50 10.75
N LEU A 147 9.55 22.27 9.84
CA LEU A 147 8.13 22.08 9.52
C LEU A 147 7.89 20.73 8.84
N TRP A 148 8.82 20.30 7.99
CA TRP A 148 8.70 19.00 7.33
C TRP A 148 8.76 17.83 8.33
N VAL A 149 9.61 17.88 9.35
CA VAL A 149 9.67 16.86 10.40
C VAL A 149 8.34 16.75 11.13
N ASN A 150 7.77 17.88 11.55
CA ASN A 150 6.46 17.92 12.21
C ASN A 150 5.34 17.44 11.28
N PHE A 151 5.37 17.84 10.02
CA PHE A 151 4.42 17.40 9.01
C PHE A 151 4.47 15.89 8.79
N LYS A 152 5.67 15.31 8.69
CA LYS A 152 5.85 13.87 8.53
C LYS A 152 5.29 13.07 9.70
N VAL A 153 5.47 13.54 10.94
CA VAL A 153 5.07 12.81 12.15
C VAL A 153 3.59 13.02 12.44
N PHE A 154 3.13 14.26 12.44
CA PHE A 154 1.76 14.61 12.86
C PHE A 154 0.86 15.05 11.70
N GLY A 155 1.42 15.76 10.72
CA GLY A 155 0.64 16.34 9.62
C GLY A 155 0.01 15.28 8.73
N ILE A 156 0.77 14.29 8.30
CA ILE A 156 0.27 13.21 7.43
C ILE A 156 -0.82 12.42 8.15
N LEU A 157 -0.58 12.03 9.40
CA LEU A 157 -1.56 11.29 10.20
C LEU A 157 -2.83 12.12 10.43
N GLY A 158 -2.66 13.38 10.86
CA GLY A 158 -3.76 14.30 11.11
C GLY A 158 -4.60 14.57 9.85
N LEU A 159 -3.97 14.85 8.72
CA LEU A 159 -4.65 15.05 7.44
C LEU A 159 -5.37 13.79 6.97
N THR A 160 -4.77 12.62 7.15
CA THR A 160 -5.39 11.35 6.77
C THR A 160 -6.62 11.06 7.62
N ALA A 161 -6.52 11.26 8.94
CA ALA A 161 -7.65 11.11 9.86
C ALA A 161 -8.76 12.12 9.54
N PHE A 162 -8.40 13.39 9.33
CA PHE A 162 -9.35 14.43 8.93
C PHE A 162 -10.04 14.07 7.62
N PHE A 163 -9.29 13.64 6.61
CA PHE A 163 -9.85 13.25 5.33
C PHE A 163 -10.77 12.04 5.42
N ALA A 164 -10.43 11.05 6.24
CA ALA A 164 -11.29 9.89 6.50
C ALA A 164 -12.61 10.33 7.15
N VAL A 165 -12.56 11.17 8.18
CA VAL A 165 -13.74 11.73 8.85
C VAL A 165 -14.57 12.60 7.90
N ALA A 166 -13.94 13.42 7.07
CA ALA A 166 -14.63 14.25 6.06
C ALA A 166 -15.37 13.42 5.00
N ASN A 167 -14.95 12.19 4.74
CA ASN A 167 -15.68 11.26 3.86
C ASN A 167 -16.77 10.45 4.59
N ALA A 168 -16.84 10.46 5.93
CA ALA A 168 -17.84 9.72 6.70
C ALA A 168 -19.29 10.10 6.32
N PRO A 169 -19.66 11.39 6.16
CA PRO A 169 -21.03 11.75 5.72
C PRO A 169 -21.37 11.22 4.33
N TYR A 170 -20.38 11.20 3.43
CA TYR A 170 -20.57 10.62 2.10
C TYR A 170 -20.82 9.12 2.17
N MET A 171 -20.04 8.40 2.97
CA MET A 171 -20.23 6.97 3.19
C MET A 171 -21.58 6.68 3.83
N ALA A 172 -21.94 7.38 4.90
CA ALA A 172 -23.21 7.22 5.60
C ALA A 172 -24.42 7.43 4.66
N LYS A 173 -24.36 8.43 3.77
CA LYS A 173 -25.42 8.71 2.79
C LYS A 173 -25.62 7.59 1.78
N HIS A 174 -24.58 6.81 1.47
CA HIS A 174 -24.59 5.79 0.43
C HIS A 174 -24.54 4.36 0.99
N MET A 175 -24.57 4.19 2.30
CA MET A 175 -24.67 2.86 2.92
C MET A 175 -25.99 2.21 2.50
N ILE A 176 -25.90 0.93 2.12
CA ILE A 176 -27.05 0.11 1.83
C ILE A 176 -27.42 -0.56 3.16
N ASP A 177 -28.61 -0.22 3.70
CA ASP A 177 -29.14 -0.90 4.86
C ASP A 177 -29.38 -2.37 4.51
N GLU A 178 -28.75 -3.27 5.23
CA GLU A 178 -29.14 -4.68 5.19
C GLU A 178 -30.56 -4.78 5.76
N GLN A 179 -31.54 -4.95 4.89
CA GLN A 179 -32.86 -5.35 5.36
C GLN A 179 -32.70 -6.73 6.01
N PRO A 180 -33.09 -6.92 7.27
CA PRO A 180 -33.09 -8.24 7.85
C PRO A 180 -34.01 -9.13 7.01
N GLU A 181 -33.46 -10.20 6.44
CA GLU A 181 -34.26 -11.26 5.80
C GLU A 181 -35.30 -11.69 6.82
N LYS A 182 -36.58 -11.52 6.43
CA LYS A 182 -37.76 -12.01 7.16
C LYS A 182 -37.93 -13.50 6.96
#